data_8cfe5be66801eecaa5b97231c3b6e6a5
#
_entry.id   8cfe5be66801eecaa5b97231c3b6e6a5
#
_cell.length_a   1.000
_cell.length_b   1.000
_cell.length_c   1.000
_cell.angle_alpha   90.00
_cell.angle_beta   90.00
_cell.angle_gamma   90.00
#
_symmetry.space_group_name_H-M   'P 1'
#
loop_
_entity.id
_entity.type
_entity.pdbx_description
1 polymer ?
#
loop_
_entity_poly.entity_id
_entity_poly.type
_entity_poly.pdbx_seq_one_letter_code
_entity_poly.pdbx_strand_id
1 'polypeptide(L)'
;MMIPPAEMDGAGRGLRVNREPNQQDAALYQRCFSQFQSGVAAEARAWFFEHFDATTYANMQSRYPPGSRERHLLAEFLGFYESNGVLVSRGLLHEDVFFDAPFALDLVWGRVGPIIEEWQEATGEPGIWENVAWLGKRYKVWYETHWRPKVEAIPPEEGPI
;
A
#
# COMPACT_ATOMS: atom_id res chain seq x y z
N MET A 1 13.22 16.48 -28.77
CA MET A 1 12.18 16.62 -27.74
C MET A 1 12.88 16.49 -26.37
N MET A 2 12.98 17.57 -25.62
CA MET A 2 13.63 17.56 -24.29
C MET A 2 12.66 16.96 -23.29
N ILE A 3 13.09 15.88 -22.61
CA ILE A 3 12.39 15.31 -21.45
C ILE A 3 12.65 16.24 -20.28
N PRO A 4 11.62 16.77 -19.60
CA PRO A 4 11.83 17.61 -18.43
C PRO A 4 12.54 16.81 -17.32
N PRO A 5 13.39 17.47 -16.50
CA PRO A 5 14.07 16.79 -15.41
C PRO A 5 13.07 16.28 -14.38
N ALA A 6 13.27 15.05 -13.94
CA ALA A 6 12.50 14.43 -12.87
C ALA A 6 12.77 15.19 -11.55
N GLU A 7 11.71 15.72 -10.94
CA GLU A 7 11.80 16.25 -9.58
C GLU A 7 11.91 15.07 -8.59
N MET A 8 13.05 15.00 -7.94
CA MET A 8 13.24 14.09 -6.80
C MET A 8 12.55 14.70 -5.57
N ASP A 9 11.58 13.99 -5.02
CA ASP A 9 11.06 14.33 -3.70
C ASP A 9 12.08 13.97 -2.61
N GLY A 10 12.05 14.72 -1.49
CA GLY A 10 13.05 14.62 -0.42
C GLY A 10 13.15 13.29 0.32
N ALA A 11 12.51 12.22 -0.18
CA ALA A 11 12.58 10.86 0.34
C ALA A 11 13.52 9.95 -0.48
N GLY A 12 14.22 10.49 -1.48
CA GLY A 12 15.35 9.85 -2.14
C GLY A 12 15.06 8.63 -3.02
N ARG A 13 13.80 8.22 -3.18
CA ARG A 13 13.38 7.15 -4.09
C ARG A 13 11.95 7.38 -4.55
N GLY A 14 11.78 7.63 -5.81
CA GLY A 14 10.48 7.72 -6.46
C GLY A 14 10.47 8.87 -7.44
N LEU A 15 10.79 8.54 -8.69
CA LEU A 15 10.47 9.41 -9.81
C LEU A 15 8.95 9.56 -9.81
N ARG A 16 8.47 10.75 -9.47
CA ARG A 16 7.08 11.09 -9.74
C ARG A 16 6.89 10.97 -11.24
N VAL A 17 6.24 9.89 -11.67
CA VAL A 17 5.89 9.75 -13.08
C VAL A 17 4.76 10.72 -13.35
N ASN A 18 5.12 11.89 -13.86
CA ASN A 18 4.16 12.92 -14.27
C ASN A 18 3.49 12.51 -15.58
N ARG A 19 2.65 11.48 -15.51
CA ARG A 19 1.84 11.00 -16.62
C ARG A 19 0.41 10.73 -16.14
N GLU A 20 -0.53 10.81 -17.03
CA GLU A 20 -1.90 10.37 -16.75
C GLU A 20 -1.99 8.84 -16.68
N PRO A 21 -2.90 8.29 -15.87
CA PRO A 21 -3.24 6.87 -15.89
C PRO A 21 -3.67 6.42 -17.29
N ASN A 22 -3.34 5.18 -17.63
CA ASN A 22 -3.66 4.59 -18.92
C ASN A 22 -4.25 3.18 -18.82
N GLN A 23 -4.51 2.52 -19.95
CA GLN A 23 -5.09 1.17 -19.98
C GLN A 23 -4.19 0.11 -19.33
N GLN A 24 -2.89 0.28 -19.36
CA GLN A 24 -1.97 -0.63 -18.69
C GLN A 24 -2.10 -0.53 -17.17
N ASP A 25 -2.28 0.69 -16.64
CA ASP A 25 -2.56 0.89 -15.22
C ASP A 25 -3.87 0.21 -14.81
N ALA A 26 -4.91 0.31 -15.65
CA ALA A 26 -6.18 -0.36 -15.41
C ALA A 26 -6.03 -1.89 -15.41
N ALA A 27 -5.25 -2.46 -16.32
CA ALA A 27 -4.98 -3.90 -16.35
C ALA A 27 -4.18 -4.38 -15.14
N LEU A 28 -3.17 -3.62 -14.71
CA LEU A 28 -2.40 -3.89 -13.50
C LEU A 28 -3.27 -3.77 -12.25
N TYR A 29 -4.14 -2.77 -12.18
CA TYR A 29 -5.10 -2.62 -11.09
C TYR A 29 -6.01 -3.84 -10.96
N GLN A 30 -6.60 -4.31 -12.06
CA GLN A 30 -7.44 -5.52 -12.05
C GLN A 30 -6.69 -6.74 -11.52
N ARG A 31 -5.43 -6.85 -11.86
CA ARG A 31 -4.54 -7.91 -11.40
C ARG A 31 -4.27 -7.80 -9.89
N CYS A 32 -3.95 -6.61 -9.40
CA CYS A 32 -3.77 -6.35 -7.97
C CYS A 32 -5.06 -6.65 -7.20
N PHE A 33 -6.19 -6.19 -7.68
CA PHE A 33 -7.48 -6.40 -7.04
C PHE A 33 -7.84 -7.89 -6.99
N SER A 34 -7.65 -8.62 -8.09
CA SER A 34 -7.86 -10.06 -8.15
C SER A 34 -6.95 -10.81 -7.17
N GLN A 35 -5.68 -10.46 -7.10
CA GLN A 35 -4.73 -11.01 -6.13
C GLN A 35 -5.17 -10.74 -4.69
N PHE A 36 -5.60 -9.53 -4.39
CA PHE A 36 -6.05 -9.12 -3.06
C PHE A 36 -7.30 -9.89 -2.59
N GLN A 37 -8.14 -10.33 -3.53
CA GLN A 37 -9.40 -11.03 -3.25
C GLN A 37 -9.27 -12.55 -3.21
N SER A 38 -8.16 -13.13 -3.66
CA SER A 38 -8.06 -14.56 -3.91
C SER A 38 -7.30 -15.34 -2.84
N GLY A 39 -7.75 -16.58 -2.59
CA GLY A 39 -7.03 -17.66 -1.93
C GLY A 39 -6.39 -17.29 -0.59
N VAL A 40 -5.08 -17.54 -0.49
CA VAL A 40 -4.28 -17.28 0.71
C VAL A 40 -4.23 -15.80 1.07
N ALA A 41 -4.25 -14.91 0.10
CA ALA A 41 -4.28 -13.46 0.32
C ALA A 41 -5.56 -13.03 1.05
N ALA A 42 -6.71 -13.58 0.69
CA ALA A 42 -7.98 -13.31 1.38
C ALA A 42 -7.97 -13.84 2.83
N GLU A 43 -7.44 -15.05 3.05
CA GLU A 43 -7.27 -15.61 4.39
C GLU A 43 -6.33 -14.75 5.25
N ALA A 44 -5.18 -14.39 4.71
CA ALA A 44 -4.19 -13.56 5.40
C ALA A 44 -4.74 -12.18 5.76
N ARG A 45 -5.50 -11.57 4.85
CA ARG A 45 -6.19 -10.29 5.09
C ARG A 45 -7.22 -10.41 6.20
N ALA A 46 -8.09 -11.43 6.18
CA ALA A 46 -9.08 -11.65 7.23
C ALA A 46 -8.39 -11.82 8.59
N TRP A 47 -7.37 -12.68 8.66
CA TRP A 47 -6.57 -12.85 9.86
C TRP A 47 -5.95 -11.54 10.35
N PHE A 48 -5.37 -10.74 9.47
CA PHE A 48 -4.75 -9.48 9.85
C PHE A 48 -5.74 -8.51 10.50
N PHE A 49 -6.90 -8.33 9.90
CA PHE A 49 -7.90 -7.37 10.43
C PHE A 49 -8.62 -7.89 11.66
N GLU A 50 -8.81 -9.19 11.81
CA GLU A 50 -9.56 -9.80 12.91
C GLU A 50 -8.68 -10.18 14.11
N HIS A 51 -7.43 -10.58 13.87
CA HIS A 51 -6.60 -11.22 14.89
C HIS A 51 -5.22 -10.61 15.12
N PHE A 52 -4.67 -9.89 14.14
CA PHE A 52 -3.35 -9.28 14.33
C PHE A 52 -3.41 -8.14 15.35
N ASP A 53 -2.67 -8.27 16.45
CA ASP A 53 -2.70 -7.34 17.58
C ASP A 53 -1.30 -6.97 18.13
N ALA A 54 -0.22 -7.35 17.43
CA ALA A 54 1.12 -6.92 17.81
C ALA A 54 1.29 -5.41 17.63
N THR A 55 1.97 -4.78 18.59
CA THR A 55 2.19 -3.32 18.62
C THR A 55 3.66 -2.92 18.52
N THR A 56 4.59 -3.85 18.78
CA THR A 56 6.03 -3.66 18.69
C THR A 56 6.68 -4.83 17.97
N TYR A 57 7.90 -4.63 17.48
CA TYR A 57 8.67 -5.73 16.87
C TYR A 57 8.90 -6.89 17.85
N ALA A 58 9.30 -6.59 19.09
CA ALA A 58 9.50 -7.60 20.10
C ALA A 58 8.21 -8.37 20.42
N ASN A 59 7.09 -7.66 20.51
CA ASN A 59 5.78 -8.28 20.74
C ASN A 59 5.37 -9.17 19.56
N MET A 60 5.61 -8.74 18.33
CA MET A 60 5.37 -9.53 17.13
C MET A 60 6.23 -10.82 17.12
N GLN A 61 7.51 -10.71 17.47
CA GLN A 61 8.42 -11.86 17.53
C GLN A 61 7.96 -12.90 18.57
N SER A 62 7.45 -12.43 19.70
CA SER A 62 6.95 -13.30 20.77
C SER A 62 5.62 -13.97 20.42
N ARG A 63 4.67 -13.20 19.89
CA ARG A 63 3.30 -13.68 19.59
C ARG A 63 3.25 -14.51 18.31
N TYR A 64 4.04 -14.12 17.32
CA TYR A 64 4.08 -14.73 15.99
C TYR A 64 5.53 -15.11 15.64
N PRO A 65 6.10 -16.13 16.31
CA PRO A 65 7.50 -16.49 16.10
C PRO A 65 7.74 -16.95 14.64
N PRO A 66 8.99 -16.84 14.16
CA PRO A 66 9.37 -17.38 12.85
C PRO A 66 8.95 -18.85 12.69
N GLY A 67 8.34 -19.19 11.56
CA GLY A 67 7.83 -20.52 11.28
C GLY A 67 6.41 -20.80 11.77
N SER A 68 5.80 -19.90 12.56
CA SER A 68 4.38 -20.02 12.93
C SER A 68 3.47 -19.74 11.74
N ARG A 69 2.26 -20.28 11.78
CA ARG A 69 1.23 -20.01 10.78
C ARG A 69 0.91 -18.50 10.70
N GLU A 70 0.77 -17.87 11.84
CA GLU A 70 0.46 -16.45 11.97
C GLU A 70 1.55 -15.58 11.35
N ARG A 71 2.82 -15.93 11.54
CA ARG A 71 3.92 -15.24 10.88
C ARG A 71 3.89 -15.43 9.37
N HIS A 72 3.51 -16.61 8.90
CA HIS A 72 3.33 -16.86 7.48
C HIS A 72 2.18 -16.02 6.90
N LEU A 73 1.03 -15.96 7.59
CA LEU A 73 -0.10 -15.11 7.16
C LEU A 73 0.27 -13.64 7.13
N LEU A 74 1.04 -13.15 8.11
CA LEU A 74 1.55 -11.78 8.09
C LEU A 74 2.44 -11.52 6.87
N ALA A 75 3.34 -12.46 6.56
CA ALA A 75 4.23 -12.35 5.40
C ALA A 75 3.45 -12.38 4.06
N GLU A 76 2.45 -13.22 3.95
CA GLU A 76 1.56 -13.26 2.78
C GLU A 76 0.79 -11.94 2.61
N PHE A 77 0.25 -11.41 3.69
CA PHE A 77 -0.49 -10.16 3.65
C PHE A 77 0.38 -8.96 3.30
N LEU A 78 1.53 -8.81 3.96
CA LEU A 78 2.49 -7.74 3.66
C LEU A 78 3.12 -7.93 2.28
N GLY A 79 3.29 -9.17 1.82
CA GLY A 79 3.82 -9.51 0.51
C GLY A 79 3.02 -8.92 -0.65
N PHE A 80 1.71 -8.77 -0.49
CA PHE A 80 0.86 -8.06 -1.45
C PHE A 80 1.32 -6.60 -1.64
N TYR A 81 1.50 -5.88 -0.54
CA TYR A 81 1.95 -4.48 -0.58
C TYR A 81 3.41 -4.36 -1.02
N GLU A 82 4.27 -5.26 -0.55
CA GLU A 82 5.68 -5.28 -0.94
C GLU A 82 5.85 -5.42 -2.45
N SER A 83 5.18 -6.40 -3.04
CA SER A 83 5.26 -6.68 -4.48
C SER A 83 4.65 -5.55 -5.32
N ASN A 84 3.49 -5.05 -4.94
CA ASN A 84 2.84 -3.97 -5.68
C ASN A 84 3.51 -2.62 -5.42
N GLY A 85 4.13 -2.44 -4.27
CA GLY A 85 4.95 -1.27 -3.96
C GLY A 85 6.11 -1.08 -4.92
N VAL A 86 6.71 -2.18 -5.41
CA VAL A 86 7.72 -2.11 -6.47
C VAL A 86 7.14 -1.49 -7.74
N LEU A 87 5.94 -1.91 -8.15
CA LEU A 87 5.30 -1.39 -9.37
C LEU A 87 4.99 0.10 -9.25
N VAL A 88 4.47 0.52 -8.09
CA VAL A 88 4.11 1.92 -7.85
C VAL A 88 5.37 2.79 -7.72
N SER A 89 6.35 2.37 -6.91
CA SER A 89 7.57 3.14 -6.68
C SER A 89 8.44 3.29 -7.93
N ARG A 90 8.32 2.36 -8.88
CA ARG A 90 9.01 2.41 -10.18
C ARG A 90 8.19 3.10 -11.27
N GLY A 91 6.98 3.58 -10.97
CA GLY A 91 6.10 4.23 -11.93
C GLY A 91 5.51 3.31 -12.99
N LEU A 92 5.58 1.99 -12.80
CA LEU A 92 4.97 0.99 -13.67
C LEU A 92 3.46 0.90 -13.47
N LEU A 93 3.00 1.11 -12.24
CA LEU A 93 1.60 1.30 -11.88
C LEU A 93 1.42 2.71 -11.33
N HIS A 94 0.47 3.46 -11.89
CA HIS A 94 0.21 4.84 -11.48
C HIS A 94 -0.27 4.90 -10.04
N GLU A 95 0.34 5.77 -9.24
CA GLU A 95 0.02 5.88 -7.80
C GLU A 95 -1.44 6.23 -7.53
N ASP A 96 -2.05 7.13 -8.33
CA ASP A 96 -3.44 7.52 -8.16
C ASP A 96 -4.38 6.32 -8.30
N VAL A 97 -4.09 5.41 -9.23
CA VAL A 97 -4.87 4.19 -9.44
C VAL A 97 -4.74 3.24 -8.26
N PHE A 98 -3.53 3.05 -7.76
CA PHE A 98 -3.27 2.14 -6.64
C PHE A 98 -3.81 2.69 -5.31
N PHE A 99 -3.57 3.97 -5.03
CA PHE A 99 -3.99 4.58 -3.78
C PHE A 99 -5.48 4.83 -3.67
N ASP A 100 -6.17 4.96 -4.79
CA ASP A 100 -7.62 5.06 -4.86
C ASP A 100 -8.33 3.73 -4.62
N ALA A 101 -7.58 2.62 -4.68
CA ALA A 101 -8.12 1.29 -4.47
C ALA A 101 -8.47 1.01 -3.00
N PRO A 102 -9.45 0.12 -2.74
CA PRO A 102 -9.87 -0.20 -1.38
C PRO A 102 -8.92 -1.17 -0.68
N PHE A 103 -7.61 -0.89 -0.69
CA PHE A 103 -6.59 -1.75 -0.07
C PHE A 103 -6.31 -1.42 1.39
N ALA A 104 -7.03 -0.46 1.98
CA ALA A 104 -6.94 -0.07 3.39
C ALA A 104 -5.51 0.25 3.86
N LEU A 105 -4.70 0.86 3.00
CA LEU A 105 -3.27 1.07 3.23
C LEU A 105 -2.99 1.94 4.47
N ASP A 106 -3.84 2.91 4.76
CA ASP A 106 -3.78 3.74 5.97
C ASP A 106 -3.89 2.92 7.26
N LEU A 107 -4.86 2.00 7.31
CA LEU A 107 -5.07 1.12 8.45
C LEU A 107 -3.92 0.11 8.59
N VAL A 108 -3.45 -0.43 7.48
CA VAL A 108 -2.32 -1.38 7.47
C VAL A 108 -1.06 -0.69 7.94
N TRP A 109 -0.70 0.44 7.35
CA TRP A 109 0.49 1.19 7.73
C TRP A 109 0.43 1.69 9.17
N GLY A 110 -0.72 2.12 9.63
CA GLY A 110 -0.93 2.51 11.03
C GLY A 110 -0.61 1.41 12.04
N ARG A 111 -0.85 0.14 11.67
CA ARG A 111 -0.55 -1.01 12.53
C ARG A 111 0.86 -1.55 12.37
N VAL A 112 1.36 -1.68 11.15
CA VAL A 112 2.66 -2.33 10.91
C VAL A 112 3.82 -1.35 10.80
N GLY A 113 3.58 -0.08 10.53
CA GLY A 113 4.64 0.92 10.34
C GLY A 113 5.64 0.96 11.48
N PRO A 114 5.20 1.15 12.75
CA PRO A 114 6.11 1.14 13.90
C PRO A 114 6.88 -0.18 14.04
N ILE A 115 6.24 -1.31 13.76
CA ILE A 115 6.87 -2.64 13.85
C ILE A 115 7.95 -2.79 12.78
N ILE A 116 7.69 -2.37 11.54
CA ILE A 116 8.64 -2.43 10.44
C ILE A 116 9.85 -1.53 10.73
N GLU A 117 9.63 -0.33 11.23
CA GLU A 117 10.72 0.59 11.59
C GLU A 117 11.61 0.02 12.71
N GLU A 118 11.01 -0.53 13.77
CA GLU A 118 11.74 -1.23 14.84
C GLU A 118 12.48 -2.47 14.32
N TRP A 119 11.88 -3.21 13.39
CA TRP A 119 12.50 -4.39 12.79
C TRP A 119 13.73 -4.04 11.96
N GLN A 120 13.63 -3.03 11.11
CA GLN A 120 14.75 -2.53 10.33
C GLN A 120 15.89 -2.04 11.24
N GLU A 121 15.58 -1.32 12.31
CA GLU A 121 16.55 -0.84 13.28
C GLU A 121 17.22 -1.99 14.03
N ALA A 122 16.44 -2.94 14.55
CA ALA A 122 16.95 -4.07 15.33
C ALA A 122 17.86 -5.01 14.53
N THR A 123 17.63 -5.16 13.22
CA THR A 123 18.43 -6.03 12.35
C THR A 123 19.51 -5.28 11.58
N GLY A 124 19.44 -3.96 11.49
CA GLY A 124 20.31 -3.17 10.62
C GLY A 124 20.03 -3.36 9.12
N GLU A 125 18.88 -3.94 8.76
CA GLU A 125 18.49 -4.27 7.40
C GLU A 125 17.34 -3.36 6.90
N PRO A 126 17.64 -2.23 6.26
CA PRO A 126 16.62 -1.29 5.79
C PRO A 126 15.76 -1.83 4.65
N GLY A 127 16.16 -2.92 4.01
CA GLY A 127 15.41 -3.61 2.95
C GLY A 127 14.22 -4.42 3.43
N ILE A 128 14.08 -4.65 4.74
CA ILE A 128 12.95 -5.40 5.28
C ILE A 128 11.66 -4.59 5.09
N TRP A 129 10.74 -5.12 4.27
CA TRP A 129 9.46 -4.47 3.95
C TRP A 129 9.62 -3.02 3.48
N GLU A 130 10.68 -2.73 2.72
CA GLU A 130 11.00 -1.36 2.29
C GLU A 130 9.91 -0.75 1.40
N ASN A 131 9.26 -1.56 0.55
CA ASN A 131 8.19 -1.08 -0.32
C ASN A 131 6.87 -0.90 0.43
N VAL A 132 6.59 -1.71 1.46
CA VAL A 132 5.47 -1.46 2.39
C VAL A 132 5.67 -0.12 3.09
N ALA A 133 6.86 0.12 3.61
CA ALA A 133 7.21 1.38 4.29
C ALA A 133 7.10 2.58 3.34
N TRP A 134 7.62 2.43 2.13
CA TRP A 134 7.52 3.47 1.11
C TRP A 134 6.06 3.77 0.75
N LEU A 135 5.24 2.73 0.49
CA LEU A 135 3.81 2.90 0.18
C LEU A 135 3.07 3.63 1.29
N GLY A 136 3.29 3.23 2.55
CA GLY A 136 2.61 3.83 3.70
C GLY A 136 2.92 5.32 3.86
N LYS A 137 4.20 5.68 3.77
CA LYS A 137 4.66 7.08 3.84
C LYS A 137 4.18 7.89 2.64
N ARG A 138 4.25 7.32 1.43
CA ARG A 138 3.80 7.98 0.20
C ARG A 138 2.30 8.17 0.16
N TYR A 139 1.52 7.19 0.60
CA TYR A 139 0.06 7.28 0.68
C TYR A 139 -0.38 8.46 1.56
N LYS A 140 0.26 8.66 2.71
CA LYS A 140 -0.06 9.78 3.59
C LYS A 140 0.08 11.13 2.88
N VAL A 141 1.19 11.33 2.18
CA VAL A 141 1.44 12.55 1.38
C VAL A 141 0.43 12.68 0.25
N TRP A 142 0.18 11.59 -0.48
CA TRP A 142 -0.79 11.56 -1.57
C TRP A 142 -2.21 11.88 -1.09
N TYR A 143 -2.64 11.30 0.01
CA TYR A 143 -3.97 11.54 0.59
C TYR A 143 -4.18 13.02 0.92
N GLU A 144 -3.20 13.65 1.54
CA GLU A 144 -3.26 15.08 1.91
C GLU A 144 -3.31 16.01 0.69
N THR A 145 -2.69 15.62 -0.43
CA THR A 145 -2.52 16.47 -1.62
C THR A 145 -3.47 16.15 -2.78
N HIS A 146 -3.97 14.93 -2.87
CA HIS A 146 -4.72 14.43 -4.02
C HIS A 146 -6.14 13.96 -3.67
N TRP A 147 -6.42 13.76 -2.39
CA TRP A 147 -7.77 13.34 -2.02
C TRP A 147 -8.79 14.40 -2.42
N ARG A 148 -9.76 14.00 -3.23
CA ARG A 148 -10.90 14.81 -3.63
C ARG A 148 -12.15 13.95 -3.60
N PRO A 149 -13.32 14.48 -3.19
CA PRO A 149 -14.58 13.78 -3.35
C PRO A 149 -14.74 13.39 -4.84
N LYS A 150 -14.97 12.11 -5.12
CA LYS A 150 -15.04 11.59 -6.50
C LYS A 150 -16.29 11.99 -7.25
N VAL A 151 -17.32 12.37 -6.53
CA VAL A 151 -18.64 12.75 -7.08
C VAL A 151 -19.14 13.97 -6.33
N GLU A 152 -19.33 15.07 -7.04
CA GLU A 152 -20.30 16.07 -6.58
C GLU A 152 -21.64 15.36 -6.49
N ALA A 153 -22.34 15.52 -5.35
CA ALA A 153 -23.64 14.91 -5.17
C ALA A 153 -24.51 15.23 -6.38
N ILE A 154 -24.98 14.21 -7.08
CA ILE A 154 -25.96 14.38 -8.16
C ILE A 154 -27.13 15.11 -7.52
N PRO A 155 -27.47 16.33 -7.97
CA PRO A 155 -28.61 17.02 -7.42
C PRO A 155 -29.85 16.12 -7.59
N PRO A 156 -30.75 16.07 -6.61
CA PRO A 156 -31.95 15.26 -6.76
C PRO A 156 -32.65 15.69 -8.06
N GLU A 157 -32.97 14.71 -8.89
CA GLU A 157 -33.76 14.97 -10.11
C GLU A 157 -34.99 15.71 -9.66
N GLU A 158 -35.21 16.91 -10.17
CA GLU A 158 -36.49 17.62 -9.99
C GLU A 158 -37.56 16.73 -10.61
N GLY A 159 -38.32 16.07 -9.77
CA GLY A 159 -39.45 15.27 -10.21
C GLY A 159 -40.41 16.10 -11.07
N PRO A 160 -41.08 15.47 -12.04
CA PRO A 160 -42.03 16.20 -12.88
C PRO A 160 -43.10 16.86 -12.01
N ILE A 161 -43.34 18.14 -12.31
CA ILE A 161 -44.42 18.96 -11.73
C ILE A 161 -45.76 18.40 -12.16
#